data_fd0905981cad0c7835dd0323d2c8e214
#
_entry.id   fd0905981cad0c7835dd0323d2c8e214
#
_cell.length_a   1.000
_cell.length_b   1.000
_cell.length_c   1.000
_cell.angle_alpha   90.00
_cell.angle_beta   90.00
_cell.angle_gamma   90.00
#
_symmetry.space_group_name_H-M   'P 1'
#
loop_
_entity.id
_entity.type
_entity.pdbx_description
1 polymer ?
#
loop_
_entity_poly.entity_id
_entity_poly.type
_entity_poly.pdbx_seq_one_letter_code
_entity_poly.pdbx_strand_id
1 'polypeptide(L)'
;MLVVTETSHTLISIRLNEREFHNVFDKYYVALCLFANQYTENEEVSADIVQDSFAKLWQIREDFFYLHQVKAFLYTAVRNKALNELEHSKVVFEYAQKVIEKKKDSFFHDAVVEEEIYRMLTDAID
;
A
#
# COMPACT_ATOMS: atom_id res chain seq x y z
N MET A 1 -14.16 26.14 -9.18
CA MET A 1 -13.34 25.29 -9.88
C MET A 1 -12.07 25.05 -9.24
N LEU A 2 -11.39 26.05 -8.88
CA LEU A 2 -10.15 25.83 -8.21
C LEU A 2 -10.32 25.00 -6.98
N VAL A 3 -11.41 25.24 -6.30
CA VAL A 3 -11.69 24.48 -5.11
C VAL A 3 -11.76 23.01 -5.43
N VAL A 4 -12.35 22.72 -6.54
CA VAL A 4 -12.48 21.34 -6.97
C VAL A 4 -11.11 20.76 -7.24
N THR A 5 -10.26 21.55 -7.83
CA THR A 5 -8.92 21.09 -8.16
C THR A 5 -8.15 20.76 -6.90
N GLU A 6 -8.25 21.60 -5.92
CA GLU A 6 -7.56 21.35 -4.68
C GLU A 6 -8.06 20.10 -4.01
N THR A 7 -9.34 19.91 -4.07
CA THR A 7 -9.92 18.75 -3.46
C THR A 7 -9.46 17.50 -4.16
N SER A 8 -9.22 17.59 -5.44
CA SER A 8 -8.88 16.39 -6.21
C SER A 8 -7.52 15.85 -5.85
N HIS A 9 -6.71 16.59 -5.10
CA HIS A 9 -5.46 16.02 -4.67
C HIS A 9 -5.71 14.77 -3.91
N THR A 10 -6.59 14.85 -2.93
CA THR A 10 -6.86 13.70 -2.09
C THR A 10 -8.08 12.93 -2.57
N LEU A 11 -8.83 13.51 -3.51
CA LEU A 11 -10.07 12.89 -3.94
C LEU A 11 -10.07 12.58 -5.43
N ILE A 12 -9.02 11.96 -5.90
CA ILE A 12 -8.99 11.54 -7.30
C ILE A 12 -9.92 10.36 -7.44
N SER A 13 -10.98 10.55 -8.21
CA SER A 13 -11.96 9.49 -8.44
C SER A 13 -11.35 8.37 -9.24
N ILE A 14 -11.77 7.17 -8.96
CA ILE A 14 -11.29 6.04 -9.69
C ILE A 14 -12.41 5.05 -9.87
N ARG A 15 -12.39 4.35 -10.98
CA ARG A 15 -13.34 3.30 -11.20
C ARG A 15 -12.51 2.10 -11.58
N LEU A 16 -12.44 1.12 -10.71
CA LEU A 16 -11.56 -0.01 -10.93
C LEU A 16 -12.14 -1.00 -11.90
N ASN A 17 -12.25 -0.58 -13.14
CA ASN A 17 -12.56 -1.53 -14.19
C ASN A 17 -11.25 -2.23 -14.54
N GLU A 18 -11.28 -3.11 -15.52
CA GLU A 18 -10.11 -3.90 -15.86
C GLU A 18 -8.91 -3.04 -16.21
N ARG A 19 -9.14 -2.00 -16.97
CA ARG A 19 -8.05 -1.14 -17.39
C ARG A 19 -7.43 -0.39 -16.21
N GLU A 20 -8.27 0.21 -15.39
CA GLU A 20 -7.78 0.97 -14.25
C GLU A 20 -7.11 0.08 -13.23
N PHE A 21 -7.63 -1.11 -13.05
CA PHE A 21 -7.00 -2.06 -12.15
C PHE A 21 -5.60 -2.38 -12.64
N HIS A 22 -5.46 -2.59 -13.94
CA HIS A 22 -4.16 -2.89 -14.52
C HIS A 22 -3.19 -1.73 -14.32
N ASN A 23 -3.67 -0.51 -14.48
CA ASN A 23 -2.85 0.68 -14.27
C ASN A 23 -2.37 0.76 -12.83
N VAL A 24 -3.26 0.48 -11.89
CA VAL A 24 -2.90 0.50 -10.48
C VAL A 24 -1.89 -0.60 -10.17
N PHE A 25 -2.09 -1.76 -10.77
CA PHE A 25 -1.16 -2.87 -10.59
C PHE A 25 0.24 -2.45 -11.06
N ASP A 26 0.33 -1.93 -12.27
CA ASP A 26 1.62 -1.53 -12.83
C ASP A 26 2.28 -0.44 -12.01
N LYS A 27 1.49 0.45 -11.48
CA LYS A 27 2.05 1.57 -10.77
C LYS A 27 2.57 1.20 -9.39
N TYR A 28 1.89 0.31 -8.70
CA TYR A 28 2.22 0.04 -7.30
C TYR A 28 2.86 -1.31 -7.01
N TYR A 29 2.90 -2.19 -7.98
CA TYR A 29 3.37 -3.55 -7.71
C TYR A 29 4.78 -3.61 -7.14
N VAL A 30 5.72 -2.96 -7.81
CA VAL A 30 7.12 -3.03 -7.38
C VAL A 30 7.29 -2.36 -6.03
N ALA A 31 6.68 -1.21 -5.85
CA ALA A 31 6.79 -0.49 -4.60
C ALA A 31 6.24 -1.31 -3.43
N LEU A 32 5.13 -2.00 -3.67
CA LEU A 32 4.54 -2.84 -2.64
C LEU A 32 5.39 -4.05 -2.33
N CYS A 33 6.04 -4.62 -3.35
CA CYS A 33 6.93 -5.74 -3.11
C CYS A 33 8.14 -5.31 -2.27
N LEU A 34 8.67 -4.14 -2.56
CA LEU A 34 9.77 -3.62 -1.77
C LEU A 34 9.31 -3.34 -0.34
N PHE A 35 8.12 -2.82 -0.21
CA PHE A 35 7.55 -2.55 1.10
C PHE A 35 7.38 -3.84 1.89
N ALA A 36 6.82 -4.87 1.26
CA ALA A 36 6.63 -6.16 1.91
C ALA A 36 7.96 -6.77 2.33
N ASN A 37 8.97 -6.57 1.52
CA ASN A 37 10.27 -7.17 1.77
C ASN A 37 10.95 -6.58 3.00
N GLN A 38 10.52 -5.42 3.45
CA GLN A 38 11.04 -4.87 4.70
C GLN A 38 10.65 -5.76 5.88
N TYR A 39 9.56 -6.50 5.72
CA TYR A 39 9.09 -7.40 6.78
C TYR A 39 9.56 -8.83 6.57
N THR A 40 9.43 -9.34 5.37
CA THR A 40 9.64 -10.76 5.13
C THR A 40 11.08 -11.12 4.79
N GLU A 41 11.81 -10.17 4.23
CA GLU A 41 13.18 -10.40 3.76
C GLU A 41 13.23 -11.61 2.83
N ASN A 42 12.19 -11.80 2.04
CA ASN A 42 12.09 -12.91 1.13
C ASN A 42 11.27 -12.46 -0.07
N GLU A 43 11.90 -12.41 -1.22
CA GLU A 43 11.27 -11.85 -2.42
C GLU A 43 10.07 -12.66 -2.88
N GLU A 44 10.14 -13.97 -2.80
CA GLU A 44 9.05 -14.80 -3.24
C GLU A 44 7.82 -14.63 -2.34
N VAL A 45 8.07 -14.62 -1.05
CA VAL A 45 6.99 -14.44 -0.09
C VAL A 45 6.37 -13.06 -0.26
N SER A 46 7.21 -12.04 -0.47
CA SER A 46 6.71 -10.68 -0.68
C SER A 46 5.83 -10.61 -1.92
N ALA A 47 6.28 -11.22 -3.01
CA ALA A 47 5.50 -11.21 -4.25
C ALA A 47 4.14 -11.89 -4.06
N ASP A 48 4.12 -12.99 -3.34
CA ASP A 48 2.88 -13.70 -3.08
C ASP A 48 1.92 -12.84 -2.26
N ILE A 49 2.45 -12.17 -1.26
CA ILE A 49 1.64 -11.29 -0.42
C ILE A 49 1.03 -10.17 -1.24
N VAL A 50 1.84 -9.57 -2.10
CA VAL A 50 1.36 -8.46 -2.91
C VAL A 50 0.31 -8.94 -3.91
N GLN A 51 0.55 -10.08 -4.54
CA GLN A 51 -0.42 -10.63 -5.48
C GLN A 51 -1.73 -10.95 -4.80
N ASP A 52 -1.68 -11.52 -3.60
CA ASP A 52 -2.89 -11.81 -2.86
C ASP A 52 -3.65 -10.52 -2.53
N SER A 53 -2.92 -9.48 -2.22
CA SER A 53 -3.55 -8.19 -1.89
C SER A 53 -4.25 -7.60 -3.10
N PHE A 54 -3.63 -7.72 -4.27
CA PHE A 54 -4.27 -7.24 -5.50
C PHE A 54 -5.47 -8.11 -5.86
N ALA A 55 -5.39 -9.40 -5.62
CA ALA A 55 -6.54 -10.28 -5.88
C ALA A 55 -7.72 -9.88 -5.01
N LYS A 56 -7.44 -9.54 -3.76
CA LYS A 56 -8.50 -9.10 -2.87
C LYS A 56 -9.06 -7.76 -3.32
N LEU A 57 -8.20 -6.87 -3.76
CA LEU A 57 -8.64 -5.58 -4.27
C LEU A 57 -9.61 -5.78 -5.43
N TRP A 58 -9.29 -6.70 -6.33
CA TRP A 58 -10.16 -6.96 -7.46
C TRP A 58 -11.53 -7.45 -7.00
N GLN A 59 -11.55 -8.31 -5.99
CA GLN A 59 -12.81 -8.85 -5.48
C GLN A 59 -13.70 -7.77 -4.90
N ILE A 60 -13.12 -6.79 -4.24
CA ILE A 60 -13.92 -5.75 -3.57
C ILE A 60 -13.80 -4.42 -4.28
N ARG A 61 -13.44 -4.44 -5.56
CA ARG A 61 -13.11 -3.22 -6.28
C ARG A 61 -14.23 -2.19 -6.32
N GLU A 62 -15.44 -2.63 -6.20
CA GLU A 62 -16.57 -1.70 -6.27
C GLU A 62 -16.77 -0.92 -4.98
N ASP A 63 -16.05 -1.27 -3.94
CA ASP A 63 -16.14 -0.54 -2.68
C ASP A 63 -15.28 0.72 -2.71
N PHE A 64 -14.47 0.89 -3.74
CA PHE A 64 -13.55 2.01 -3.81
C PHE A 64 -14.02 3.06 -4.80
N PHE A 65 -13.95 4.31 -4.36
CA PHE A 65 -14.35 5.43 -5.19
C PHE A 65 -13.22 6.40 -5.45
N TYR A 66 -12.17 6.35 -4.64
CA TYR A 66 -11.06 7.28 -4.75
C TYR A 66 -9.73 6.55 -4.71
N LEU A 67 -8.76 7.09 -5.43
CA LEU A 67 -7.46 6.45 -5.52
C LEU A 67 -6.78 6.29 -4.18
N HIS A 68 -6.91 7.27 -3.31
CA HIS A 68 -6.25 7.17 -2.01
C HIS A 68 -6.81 6.01 -1.18
N GLN A 69 -8.06 5.65 -1.39
CA GLN A 69 -8.65 4.50 -0.70
C GLN A 69 -7.98 3.21 -1.18
N VAL A 70 -7.76 3.11 -2.48
CA VAL A 70 -7.13 1.94 -3.06
C VAL A 70 -5.71 1.79 -2.53
N LYS A 71 -5.00 2.89 -2.48
CA LYS A 71 -3.64 2.89 -2.01
C LYS A 71 -3.56 2.49 -0.54
N ALA A 72 -4.40 3.10 0.27
CA ALA A 72 -4.42 2.77 1.70
C ALA A 72 -4.75 1.30 1.93
N PHE A 73 -5.69 0.78 1.15
CA PHE A 73 -6.05 -0.63 1.27
C PHE A 73 -4.86 -1.52 0.95
N LEU A 74 -4.18 -1.23 -0.16
CA LEU A 74 -3.07 -2.09 -0.59
C LEU A 74 -1.93 -2.09 0.43
N TYR A 75 -1.54 -0.94 0.91
CA TYR A 75 -0.46 -0.88 1.88
C TYR A 75 -0.84 -1.54 3.20
N THR A 76 -2.08 -1.36 3.64
CA THR A 76 -2.55 -1.99 4.86
C THR A 76 -2.62 -3.51 4.72
N ALA A 77 -3.15 -3.97 3.59
CA ALA A 77 -3.30 -5.41 3.37
C ALA A 77 -1.92 -6.08 3.31
N VAL A 78 -1.00 -5.47 2.59
CA VAL A 78 0.34 -6.02 2.46
C VAL A 78 1.04 -6.03 3.81
N ARG A 79 0.93 -4.94 4.57
CA ARG A 79 1.54 -4.87 5.87
C ARG A 79 1.01 -5.96 6.80
N ASN A 80 -0.30 -6.11 6.85
CA ASN A 80 -0.90 -7.09 7.74
C ASN A 80 -0.49 -8.51 7.38
N LYS A 81 -0.47 -8.82 6.09
CA LYS A 81 -0.07 -10.15 5.67
C LYS A 81 1.42 -10.39 5.94
N ALA A 82 2.23 -9.36 5.75
CA ALA A 82 3.66 -9.49 5.97
C ALA A 82 3.96 -9.70 7.46
N LEU A 83 3.23 -9.01 8.32
CA LEU A 83 3.40 -9.21 9.76
C LEU A 83 3.00 -10.61 10.19
N ASN A 84 1.91 -11.12 9.59
CA ASN A 84 1.50 -12.48 9.88
C ASN A 84 2.56 -13.47 9.47
N GLU A 85 3.17 -13.22 8.33
CA GLU A 85 4.21 -14.11 7.83
C GLU A 85 5.42 -14.06 8.76
N LEU A 86 5.75 -12.89 9.23
CA LEU A 86 6.87 -12.71 10.13
C LEU A 86 6.63 -13.49 11.42
N GLU A 87 5.42 -13.43 11.94
CA GLU A 87 5.07 -14.16 13.14
C GLU A 87 5.17 -15.65 12.92
N HIS A 88 4.71 -16.11 11.77
CA HIS A 88 4.74 -17.52 11.49
C HIS A 88 6.15 -18.06 11.37
N SER A 89 7.01 -17.32 10.78
CA SER A 89 8.32 -17.85 10.54
C SER A 89 9.23 -17.68 11.72
N LYS A 90 8.78 -17.14 12.80
CA LYS A 90 9.61 -16.82 13.72
C LYS A 90 9.83 -17.55 14.78
N VAL A 91 10.43 -17.57 15.31
CA VAL A 91 10.84 -18.33 16.14
C VAL A 91 11.54 -17.41 16.88
N VAL A 92 11.79 -16.42 16.58
CA VAL A 92 12.57 -15.60 17.14
C VAL A 92 12.19 -15.00 18.36
N PHE A 93 12.88 -14.19 18.91
CA PHE A 93 12.68 -13.59 20.19
C PHE A 93 11.62 -12.53 20.13
N GLU A 94 10.70 -12.58 21.05
CA GLU A 94 9.63 -11.62 21.13
C GLU A 94 10.13 -10.19 21.13
N TYR A 95 11.20 -9.97 21.87
CA TYR A 95 11.74 -8.63 21.94
C TYR A 95 12.20 -8.14 20.58
N ALA A 96 12.90 -9.00 19.86
CA ALA A 96 13.39 -8.66 18.55
C ALA A 96 12.24 -8.40 17.59
N GLN A 97 11.18 -9.18 17.70
CA GLN A 97 10.02 -8.99 16.88
C GLN A 97 9.37 -7.64 17.13
N LYS A 98 9.25 -7.27 18.38
CA LYS A 98 8.62 -6.00 18.71
C LYS A 98 9.42 -4.83 18.18
N VAL A 99 10.73 -4.93 18.25
CA VAL A 99 11.58 -3.86 17.75
C VAL A 99 11.42 -3.72 16.24
N ILE A 100 11.42 -4.84 15.54
CA ILE A 100 11.28 -4.85 14.11
C ILE A 100 9.92 -4.30 13.68
N GLU A 101 8.87 -4.74 14.35
CA GLU A 101 7.53 -4.28 14.04
C GLU A 101 7.41 -2.77 14.21
N LYS A 102 7.98 -2.27 15.28
CA LYS A 102 7.92 -0.85 15.54
C LYS A 102 8.59 -0.05 14.45
N LYS A 103 9.75 -0.52 14.02
CA LYS A 103 10.45 0.16 12.95
C LYS A 103 9.68 0.10 11.65
N LYS A 104 9.12 -1.02 11.34
CA LYS A 104 8.41 -1.18 10.08
C LYS A 104 7.06 -0.48 10.06
N ASP A 105 6.45 -0.34 11.22
CA ASP A 105 5.24 0.45 11.33
C ASP A 105 5.55 1.91 11.03
N SER A 106 6.69 2.38 11.52
CA SER A 106 7.10 3.74 11.24
C SER A 106 7.33 3.92 9.74
N PHE A 107 7.95 2.93 9.11
CA PHE A 107 8.20 2.97 7.69
C PHE A 107 6.88 2.99 6.91
N PHE A 108 5.92 2.17 7.33
CA PHE A 108 4.62 2.12 6.69
C PHE A 108 3.95 3.50 6.76
N HIS A 109 3.96 4.08 7.94
CA HIS A 109 3.34 5.38 8.14
C HIS A 109 4.01 6.43 7.26
N ASP A 110 5.33 6.43 7.24
CA ASP A 110 6.08 7.39 6.46
C ASP A 110 5.81 7.23 4.97
N ALA A 111 5.73 5.99 4.51
CA ALA A 111 5.49 5.73 3.10
C ALA A 111 4.14 6.27 2.66
N VAL A 112 3.12 6.08 3.49
CA VAL A 112 1.78 6.55 3.14
C VAL A 112 1.70 8.07 3.21
N VAL A 113 2.27 8.64 4.25
CA VAL A 113 2.23 10.09 4.42
C VAL A 113 3.03 10.79 3.34
N GLU A 114 4.21 10.25 3.03
CA GLU A 114 5.05 10.84 2.00
C GLU A 114 4.36 10.87 0.66
N GLU A 115 3.69 9.80 0.36
CA GLU A 115 3.00 9.70 -0.91
C GLU A 115 1.91 10.75 -1.00
N GLU A 116 1.20 10.95 0.09
CA GLU A 116 0.14 11.93 0.11
C GLU A 116 0.68 13.35 0.00
N ILE A 117 1.75 13.62 0.71
CA ILE A 117 2.38 14.92 0.66
C ILE A 117 2.91 15.20 -0.75
N TYR A 118 3.55 14.20 -1.34
CA TYR A 118 4.08 14.35 -2.68
C TYR A 118 2.97 14.69 -3.66
N ARG A 119 1.85 13.99 -3.53
CA ARG A 119 0.73 14.21 -4.43
C ARG A 119 0.15 15.60 -4.26
N MET A 120 0.04 16.03 -3.00
CA MET A 120 -0.49 17.35 -2.72
C MET A 120 0.40 18.44 -3.32
N LEU A 121 1.71 18.27 -3.17
CA LEU A 121 2.64 19.24 -3.72
C LEU A 121 2.60 19.26 -5.23
N THR A 122 2.54 18.09 -5.83
CA THR A 122 2.51 17.98 -7.28
C THR A 122 1.27 18.64 -7.84
N ASP A 123 0.14 18.39 -7.22
CA ASP A 123 -1.11 18.95 -7.70
C ASP A 123 -1.18 20.45 -7.45
N ALA A 124 -0.57 20.90 -6.38
CA ALA A 124 -0.57 22.32 -6.08
C ALA A 124 0.23 23.13 -7.10
N ILE A 125 1.24 22.49 -7.69
CA ILE A 125 2.06 23.18 -8.68
C ILE A 125 1.31 23.30 -9.99
N ASP A 126 0.51 22.33 -10.31
CA ASP A 126 -0.28 22.37 -11.53
C ASP A 126 -1.42 23.34 -11.38
#